data_319f37a8589f1d74d8b4ea572200ed5c
#
_entry.id   319f37a8589f1d74d8b4ea572200ed5c
#
_cell.length_a   1.000
_cell.length_b   1.000
_cell.length_c   1.000
_cell.angle_alpha   90.00
_cell.angle_beta   90.00
_cell.angle_gamma   90.00
#
_symmetry.space_group_name_H-M   'P 1'
#
loop_
_entity.id
_entity.type
_entity.pdbx_description
1 polymer ?
#
loop_
_entity_poly.entity_id
_entity_poly.type
_entity_poly.pdbx_seq_one_letter_code
_entity_poly.pdbx_strand_id
1 'polypeptide(L)'
;MQHREFTAAGSGGIDLYAQAWLPGVAPRAVIVVSHGLAEHGGRYETLAGELVQRGYAVYAVDHRGHGRSSGPRANIERFAHVVADFCAFTERCAGEHPATPVFMLGHSMGGAVAFASALRLQHMLRGLVLSAPALATDQPVPRLQEMFVRLLSVVAPGTGALALPPDAVSRDPSVVARYAADPLVPHKSSP
;
A
#
# COMPACT_ATOMS: atom_id res chain seq x y z
N MET A 1 18.81 -8.12 -11.47
CA MET A 1 17.59 -7.39 -11.07
C MET A 1 17.69 -5.97 -11.58
N GLN A 2 16.70 -5.51 -12.31
CA GLN A 2 16.56 -4.12 -12.73
C GLN A 2 15.58 -3.43 -11.78
N HIS A 3 15.99 -2.30 -11.18
CA HIS A 3 15.11 -1.45 -10.37
C HIS A 3 14.74 -0.21 -11.16
N ARG A 4 13.47 0.17 -11.12
CA ARG A 4 12.92 1.34 -11.82
C ARG A 4 11.98 2.10 -10.90
N GLU A 5 12.13 3.42 -10.85
CA GLU A 5 11.23 4.35 -10.18
C GLU A 5 10.44 5.14 -11.24
N PHE A 6 9.18 5.40 -11.00
CA PHE A 6 8.33 6.14 -11.94
C PHE A 6 7.10 6.72 -11.24
N THR A 7 6.41 7.61 -11.96
CA THR A 7 5.14 8.20 -11.51
C THR A 7 3.97 7.50 -12.21
N ALA A 8 2.93 7.20 -11.45
CA ALA A 8 1.64 6.75 -11.94
C ALA A 8 0.57 7.81 -11.63
N ALA A 9 -0.42 7.93 -12.52
CA ALA A 9 -1.53 8.84 -12.29
C ALA A 9 -2.51 8.25 -11.26
N GLY A 10 -2.81 9.02 -10.24
CA GLY A 10 -3.87 8.72 -9.27
C GLY A 10 -5.17 9.45 -9.59
N SER A 11 -6.27 9.00 -9.03
CA SER A 11 -7.57 9.65 -9.18
C SER A 11 -7.56 11.07 -8.60
N GLY A 12 -8.24 12.00 -9.29
CA GLY A 12 -8.25 13.41 -8.91
C GLY A 12 -6.97 14.18 -9.26
N GLY A 13 -6.14 13.66 -10.19
CA GLY A 13 -4.97 14.36 -10.71
C GLY A 13 -3.77 14.35 -9.78
N ILE A 14 -3.69 13.41 -8.84
CA ILE A 14 -2.52 13.27 -7.97
C ILE A 14 -1.46 12.36 -8.60
N ASP A 15 -0.20 12.63 -8.28
CA ASP A 15 0.92 11.81 -8.67
C ASP A 15 1.21 10.75 -7.62
N LEU A 16 1.26 9.50 -8.04
CA LEU A 16 1.61 8.36 -7.23
C LEU A 16 3.03 7.90 -7.58
N TYR A 17 3.92 7.92 -6.60
CA TYR A 17 5.24 7.34 -6.75
C TYR A 17 5.15 5.81 -6.78
N ALA A 18 5.88 5.20 -7.68
CA ALA A 18 5.89 3.76 -7.86
C ALA A 18 7.29 3.23 -8.15
N GLN A 19 7.50 1.98 -7.78
CA GLN A 19 8.74 1.26 -8.01
C GLN A 19 8.44 -0.08 -8.68
N ALA A 20 9.40 -0.54 -9.48
CA ALA A 20 9.39 -1.87 -10.07
C ALA A 20 10.75 -2.54 -9.90
N TRP A 21 10.73 -3.79 -9.49
CA TRP A 21 11.88 -4.69 -9.46
C TRP A 21 11.61 -5.81 -10.45
N LEU A 22 12.45 -5.89 -11.48
CA LEU A 22 12.21 -6.73 -12.64
C LEU A 22 13.31 -7.78 -12.79
N PRO A 23 12.99 -9.02 -13.17
CA PRO A 23 13.97 -10.00 -13.60
C PRO A 23 14.59 -9.59 -14.93
N GLY A 24 15.79 -10.11 -15.23
CA GLY A 24 16.46 -9.87 -16.52
C GLY A 24 15.85 -10.60 -17.71
N VAL A 25 14.77 -11.33 -17.51
CA VAL A 25 14.05 -12.15 -18.49
C VAL A 25 12.54 -11.93 -18.33
N ALA A 26 11.74 -12.47 -19.25
CA ALA A 26 10.27 -12.40 -19.14
C ALA A 26 9.80 -12.99 -17.79
N PRO A 27 8.96 -12.27 -17.03
CA PRO A 27 8.56 -12.71 -15.71
C PRO A 27 7.56 -13.86 -15.76
N ARG A 28 7.64 -14.76 -14.77
CA ARG A 28 6.70 -15.86 -14.57
C ARG A 28 5.32 -15.37 -14.11
N ALA A 29 5.30 -14.28 -13.36
CA ALA A 29 4.10 -13.57 -12.92
C ALA A 29 4.47 -12.16 -12.48
N VAL A 30 3.46 -11.29 -12.45
CA VAL A 30 3.51 -9.93 -11.90
C VAL A 30 2.90 -9.94 -10.51
N ILE A 31 3.59 -9.35 -9.53
CA ILE A 31 3.10 -9.17 -8.17
C ILE A 31 2.98 -7.67 -7.90
N VAL A 32 1.77 -7.20 -7.62
CA VAL A 32 1.49 -5.79 -7.31
C VAL A 32 1.28 -5.65 -5.81
N VAL A 33 2.11 -4.85 -5.16
CA VAL A 33 2.17 -4.69 -3.70
C VAL A 33 1.41 -3.45 -3.27
N SER A 34 0.53 -3.62 -2.28
CA SER A 34 -0.21 -2.59 -1.56
C SER A 34 0.26 -2.54 -0.11
N HIS A 35 0.95 -1.48 0.25
CA HIS A 35 1.55 -1.29 1.58
C HIS A 35 0.52 -0.87 2.64
N GLY A 36 0.89 -0.99 3.92
CA GLY A 36 0.06 -0.64 5.07
C GLY A 36 -0.01 0.87 5.36
N LEU A 37 -0.78 1.23 6.38
CA LEU A 37 -0.84 2.61 6.89
C LEU A 37 0.53 3.00 7.47
N ALA A 38 0.92 4.26 7.27
CA ALA A 38 2.15 4.83 7.79
C ALA A 38 3.42 4.06 7.37
N GLU A 39 3.43 3.55 6.15
CA GLU A 39 4.61 2.98 5.49
C GLU A 39 4.64 3.37 4.00
N HIS A 40 5.48 2.73 3.19
CA HIS A 40 5.61 2.99 1.77
C HIS A 40 6.17 1.77 1.02
N GLY A 41 6.05 1.77 -0.32
CA GLY A 41 6.46 0.66 -1.18
C GLY A 41 7.94 0.25 -1.07
N GLY A 42 8.84 1.20 -0.78
CA GLY A 42 10.27 0.92 -0.64
C GLY A 42 10.62 -0.06 0.49
N ARG A 43 9.76 -0.22 1.49
CA ARG A 43 9.94 -1.18 2.58
C ARG A 43 9.83 -2.64 2.11
N TYR A 44 9.32 -2.85 0.92
CA TYR A 44 9.17 -4.18 0.30
C TYR A 44 10.36 -4.59 -0.57
N GLU A 45 11.42 -3.80 -0.64
CA GLU A 45 12.61 -4.06 -1.47
C GLU A 45 13.23 -5.44 -1.20
N THR A 46 13.38 -5.83 0.06
CA THR A 46 13.91 -7.15 0.42
C THR A 46 13.03 -8.28 -0.11
N LEU A 47 11.72 -8.18 0.10
CA LEU A 47 10.75 -9.15 -0.43
C LEU A 47 10.77 -9.17 -1.96
N ALA A 48 10.81 -8.00 -2.59
CA ALA A 48 10.89 -7.86 -4.03
C ALA A 48 12.15 -8.53 -4.59
N GLY A 49 13.30 -8.33 -3.95
CA GLY A 49 14.55 -8.98 -4.32
C GLY A 49 14.45 -10.51 -4.32
N GLU A 50 13.86 -11.07 -3.26
CA GLU A 50 13.64 -12.53 -3.15
C GLU A 50 12.68 -13.07 -4.22
N LEU A 51 11.63 -12.32 -4.54
CA LEU A 51 10.67 -12.69 -5.57
C LEU A 51 11.26 -12.58 -6.97
N VAL A 52 12.05 -11.54 -7.24
CA VAL A 52 12.73 -11.36 -8.54
C VAL A 52 13.74 -12.47 -8.81
N GLN A 53 14.49 -12.94 -7.79
CA GLN A 53 15.38 -14.09 -7.94
C GLN A 53 14.63 -15.37 -8.35
N ARG A 54 13.33 -15.45 -8.04
CA ARG A 54 12.44 -16.57 -8.44
C ARG A 54 11.72 -16.30 -9.77
N GLY A 55 12.09 -15.21 -10.46
CA GLY A 55 11.56 -14.88 -11.79
C GLY A 55 10.24 -14.11 -11.77
N TYR A 56 9.86 -13.46 -10.67
CA TYR A 56 8.68 -12.61 -10.61
C TYR A 56 9.03 -11.14 -10.88
N ALA A 57 8.15 -10.40 -11.57
CA ALA A 57 8.19 -8.96 -11.57
C ALA A 57 7.41 -8.44 -10.37
N VAL A 58 7.97 -7.48 -9.62
CA VAL A 58 7.32 -6.91 -8.45
C VAL A 58 7.14 -5.41 -8.66
N TYR A 59 5.94 -4.92 -8.44
CA TYR A 59 5.58 -3.51 -8.48
C TYR A 59 5.02 -3.07 -7.14
N ALA A 60 5.42 -1.90 -6.67
CA ALA A 60 4.86 -1.28 -5.47
C ALA A 60 4.55 0.17 -5.76
N VAL A 61 3.38 0.62 -5.32
CA VAL A 61 2.97 2.02 -5.36
C VAL A 61 2.92 2.57 -3.94
N ASP A 62 3.40 3.79 -3.75
CA ASP A 62 3.11 4.54 -2.54
C ASP A 62 1.67 5.05 -2.64
N HIS A 63 0.82 4.68 -1.70
CA HIS A 63 -0.55 5.17 -1.67
C HIS A 63 -0.59 6.70 -1.52
N ARG A 64 -1.67 7.33 -1.97
CA ARG A 64 -1.88 8.77 -1.76
C ARG A 64 -1.59 9.17 -0.32
N GLY A 65 -0.89 10.28 -0.11
CA GLY A 65 -0.47 10.76 1.19
C GLY A 65 0.63 9.96 1.88
N HIS A 66 1.19 8.93 1.25
CA HIS A 66 2.26 8.09 1.81
C HIS A 66 3.54 8.18 0.98
N GLY A 67 4.66 7.86 1.62
CA GLY A 67 5.96 7.80 0.97
C GLY A 67 6.29 9.06 0.16
N ARG A 68 6.54 8.89 -1.13
CA ARG A 68 6.83 9.98 -2.10
C ARG A 68 5.61 10.40 -2.91
N SER A 69 4.45 9.77 -2.72
CA SER A 69 3.21 10.13 -3.41
C SER A 69 2.65 11.47 -2.93
N SER A 70 1.91 12.13 -3.81
CA SER A 70 1.19 13.37 -3.51
C SER A 70 0.01 13.14 -2.57
N GLY A 71 -0.50 14.22 -2.02
CA GLY A 71 -1.64 14.24 -1.11
C GLY A 71 -1.28 14.55 0.34
N PRO A 72 -2.26 14.86 1.19
CA PRO A 72 -2.06 15.14 2.60
C PRO A 72 -1.44 13.94 3.32
N ARG A 73 -0.38 14.18 4.12
CA ARG A 73 0.39 13.10 4.75
C ARG A 73 -0.44 12.23 5.68
N ALA A 74 -0.38 10.90 5.42
CA ALA A 74 -1.09 9.85 6.18
C ALA A 74 -2.60 10.12 6.36
N ASN A 75 -3.18 10.87 5.44
CA ASN A 75 -4.62 11.15 5.43
C ASN A 75 -5.29 10.38 4.29
N ILE A 76 -6.26 9.55 4.64
CA ILE A 76 -7.10 8.83 3.68
C ILE A 76 -8.49 9.44 3.72
N GLU A 77 -8.68 10.52 2.96
CA GLU A 77 -9.99 11.20 2.88
C GLU A 77 -11.12 10.26 2.46
N ARG A 78 -10.85 9.38 1.50
CA ARG A 78 -11.80 8.38 1.01
C ARG A 78 -11.10 7.09 0.63
N PHE A 79 -11.41 6.01 1.32
CA PHE A 79 -10.88 4.67 1.02
C PHE A 79 -11.13 4.26 -0.44
N ALA A 80 -12.27 4.67 -1.01
CA ALA A 80 -12.62 4.39 -2.40
C ALA A 80 -11.63 4.98 -3.41
N HIS A 81 -10.97 6.11 -3.10
CA HIS A 81 -9.95 6.70 -3.96
C HIS A 81 -8.66 5.85 -3.93
N VAL A 82 -8.24 5.37 -2.75
CA VAL A 82 -7.07 4.49 -2.63
C VAL A 82 -7.29 3.19 -3.41
N VAL A 83 -8.49 2.62 -3.32
CA VAL A 83 -8.86 1.42 -4.08
C VAL A 83 -8.86 1.69 -5.58
N ALA A 84 -9.40 2.83 -6.04
CA ALA A 84 -9.41 3.21 -7.46
C ALA A 84 -7.99 3.39 -8.00
N ASP A 85 -7.11 4.05 -7.23
CA ASP A 85 -5.71 4.24 -7.59
C ASP A 85 -4.99 2.89 -7.71
N PHE A 86 -5.19 1.99 -6.76
CA PHE A 86 -4.54 0.68 -6.77
C PHE A 86 -5.07 -0.22 -7.90
N CYS A 87 -6.36 -0.12 -8.25
CA CYS A 87 -6.91 -0.79 -9.43
C CYS A 87 -6.22 -0.30 -10.70
N ALA A 88 -6.21 1.02 -10.95
CA ALA A 88 -5.59 1.61 -12.13
C ALA A 88 -4.09 1.29 -12.22
N PHE A 89 -3.39 1.32 -11.08
CA PHE A 89 -1.99 0.93 -11.01
C PHE A 89 -1.78 -0.55 -11.37
N THR A 90 -2.64 -1.45 -10.88
CA THR A 90 -2.57 -2.88 -11.20
C THR A 90 -2.83 -3.15 -12.68
N GLU A 91 -3.83 -2.49 -13.27
CA GLU A 91 -4.13 -2.59 -14.70
C GLU A 91 -2.95 -2.12 -15.56
N ARG A 92 -2.30 -1.01 -15.17
CA ARG A 92 -1.09 -0.53 -15.83
C ARG A 92 0.04 -1.56 -15.75
N CYS A 93 0.32 -2.12 -14.57
CA CYS A 93 1.36 -3.13 -14.39
C CYS A 93 1.09 -4.39 -15.23
N ALA A 94 -0.16 -4.82 -15.29
CA ALA A 94 -0.59 -5.94 -16.13
C ALA A 94 -0.38 -5.64 -17.62
N GLY A 95 -0.67 -4.42 -18.06
CA GLY A 95 -0.48 -3.96 -19.43
C GLY A 95 0.98 -3.96 -19.90
N GLU A 96 1.93 -3.78 -18.98
CA GLU A 96 3.37 -3.89 -19.27
C GLU A 96 3.82 -5.36 -19.50
N HIS A 97 3.00 -6.34 -19.11
CA HIS A 97 3.30 -7.77 -19.20
C HIS A 97 2.11 -8.57 -19.76
N PRO A 98 1.73 -8.39 -21.04
CA PRO A 98 0.59 -9.09 -21.64
C PRO A 98 0.70 -10.60 -21.47
N ALA A 99 -0.42 -11.25 -21.17
CA ALA A 99 -0.55 -12.70 -20.94
C ALA A 99 0.25 -13.27 -19.73
N THR A 100 0.87 -12.41 -18.92
CA THR A 100 1.55 -12.83 -17.70
C THR A 100 0.55 -12.86 -16.53
N PRO A 101 0.51 -13.93 -15.72
CA PRO A 101 -0.37 -13.98 -14.54
C PRO A 101 -0.11 -12.83 -13.57
N VAL A 102 -1.18 -12.19 -13.07
CA VAL A 102 -1.10 -11.07 -12.11
C VAL A 102 -1.60 -11.50 -10.75
N PHE A 103 -0.83 -11.17 -9.73
CA PHE A 103 -1.18 -11.36 -8.32
C PHE A 103 -1.15 -10.01 -7.59
N MET A 104 -2.03 -9.83 -6.63
CA MET A 104 -1.94 -8.75 -5.65
C MET A 104 -1.37 -9.28 -4.33
N LEU A 105 -0.55 -8.46 -3.66
CA LEU A 105 -0.11 -8.67 -2.30
C LEU A 105 -0.44 -7.42 -1.48
N GLY A 106 -1.19 -7.58 -0.40
CA GLY A 106 -1.54 -6.47 0.47
C GLY A 106 -1.26 -6.76 1.94
N HIS A 107 -0.67 -5.78 2.63
CA HIS A 107 -0.39 -5.85 4.06
C HIS A 107 -1.22 -4.84 4.84
N SER A 108 -1.81 -5.25 5.98
CA SER A 108 -2.56 -4.38 6.89
C SER A 108 -3.65 -3.58 6.16
N MET A 109 -3.63 -2.24 6.21
CA MET A 109 -4.50 -1.37 5.40
C MET A 109 -4.42 -1.71 3.91
N GLY A 110 -3.20 -1.92 3.38
CA GLY A 110 -3.01 -2.35 2.00
C GLY A 110 -3.62 -3.71 1.68
N GLY A 111 -3.79 -4.56 2.69
CA GLY A 111 -4.55 -5.81 2.59
C GLY A 111 -6.04 -5.56 2.35
N ALA A 112 -6.63 -4.58 3.05
CA ALA A 112 -8.01 -4.17 2.80
C ALA A 112 -8.18 -3.53 1.40
N VAL A 113 -7.21 -2.70 0.99
CA VAL A 113 -7.17 -2.10 -0.37
C VAL A 113 -7.07 -3.19 -1.43
N ALA A 114 -6.12 -4.12 -1.29
CA ALA A 114 -5.94 -5.23 -2.24
C ALA A 114 -7.17 -6.13 -2.32
N PHE A 115 -7.81 -6.43 -1.18
CA PHE A 115 -9.06 -7.20 -1.14
C PHE A 115 -10.19 -6.49 -1.91
N ALA A 116 -10.42 -5.20 -1.61
CA ALA A 116 -11.47 -4.42 -2.28
C ALA A 116 -11.19 -4.25 -3.79
N SER A 117 -9.90 -4.11 -4.17
CA SER A 117 -9.48 -4.05 -5.57
C SER A 117 -9.64 -5.40 -6.28
N ALA A 118 -9.32 -6.50 -5.61
CA ALA A 118 -9.49 -7.84 -6.16
C ALA A 118 -10.95 -8.15 -6.49
N LEU A 119 -11.91 -7.66 -5.71
CA LEU A 119 -13.34 -7.78 -6.02
C LEU A 119 -13.74 -7.07 -7.33
N ARG A 120 -13.02 -6.02 -7.72
CA ARG A 120 -13.24 -5.28 -8.98
C ARG A 120 -12.51 -5.89 -10.17
N LEU A 121 -11.33 -6.45 -9.94
CA LEU A 121 -10.41 -6.94 -10.96
C LEU A 121 -10.32 -8.48 -11.04
N GLN A 122 -11.34 -9.20 -10.53
CA GLN A 122 -11.36 -10.67 -10.50
C GLN A 122 -11.04 -11.32 -11.86
N HIS A 123 -11.51 -10.69 -12.93
CA HIS A 123 -11.36 -11.20 -14.30
C HIS A 123 -9.91 -11.26 -14.80
N MET A 124 -9.00 -10.46 -14.20
CA MET A 124 -7.61 -10.38 -14.62
C MET A 124 -6.61 -10.93 -13.59
N LEU A 125 -7.06 -11.17 -12.36
CA LEU A 125 -6.18 -11.63 -11.30
C LEU A 125 -6.09 -13.17 -11.26
N ARG A 126 -4.87 -13.66 -11.08
CA ARG A 126 -4.60 -15.08 -10.83
C ARG A 126 -4.69 -15.44 -9.36
N GLY A 127 -4.46 -14.47 -8.46
CA GLY A 127 -4.57 -14.68 -7.02
C GLY A 127 -4.31 -13.42 -6.20
N LEU A 128 -4.62 -13.55 -4.92
CA LEU A 128 -4.49 -12.51 -3.90
C LEU A 128 -3.77 -13.08 -2.68
N VAL A 129 -2.74 -12.37 -2.21
CA VAL A 129 -2.01 -12.68 -0.97
C VAL A 129 -2.31 -11.58 0.05
N LEU A 130 -2.79 -11.96 1.22
CA LEU A 130 -3.13 -11.05 2.31
C LEU A 130 -2.25 -11.33 3.53
N SER A 131 -1.53 -10.31 3.97
CA SER A 131 -0.70 -10.33 5.18
C SER A 131 -1.35 -9.46 6.24
N ALA A 132 -1.90 -10.08 7.30
CA ALA A 132 -2.59 -9.39 8.40
C ALA A 132 -3.54 -8.27 7.92
N PRO A 133 -4.48 -8.55 6.99
CA PRO A 133 -5.28 -7.51 6.36
C PRO A 133 -6.22 -6.84 7.37
N ALA A 134 -6.35 -5.51 7.29
CA ALA A 134 -7.23 -4.71 8.13
C ALA A 134 -8.70 -4.81 7.64
N LEU A 135 -9.29 -6.00 7.68
CA LEU A 135 -10.66 -6.26 7.22
C LEU A 135 -11.70 -6.15 8.34
N ALA A 136 -11.32 -6.50 9.56
CA ALA A 136 -12.18 -6.44 10.73
C ALA A 136 -11.35 -6.25 11.99
N THR A 137 -11.99 -5.80 13.06
CA THR A 137 -11.44 -5.81 14.42
C THR A 137 -12.41 -6.56 15.33
N ASP A 138 -11.87 -7.37 16.21
CA ASP A 138 -12.61 -8.04 17.29
C ASP A 138 -12.86 -7.10 18.49
N GLN A 139 -12.22 -5.94 18.51
CA GLN A 139 -12.45 -4.88 19.51
C GLN A 139 -13.56 -3.94 18.99
N PRO A 140 -14.75 -3.96 19.58
CA PRO A 140 -15.79 -3.02 19.20
C PRO A 140 -15.34 -1.59 19.55
N VAL A 141 -15.28 -0.73 18.53
CA VAL A 141 -15.05 0.70 18.77
C VAL A 141 -16.27 1.27 19.48
N PRO A 142 -16.14 1.88 20.68
CA PRO A 142 -17.26 2.50 21.36
C PRO A 142 -17.95 3.53 20.45
N ARG A 143 -19.28 3.49 20.36
CA ARG A 143 -20.06 4.40 19.48
C ARG A 143 -19.70 5.87 19.67
N LEU A 144 -19.40 6.28 20.90
CA LEU A 144 -18.97 7.63 21.21
C LEU A 144 -17.63 7.99 20.57
N GLN A 145 -16.68 7.04 20.59
CA GLN A 145 -15.36 7.22 19.94
C GLN A 145 -15.52 7.26 18.41
N GLU A 146 -16.34 6.40 17.83
CA GLU A 146 -16.66 6.43 16.40
C GLU A 146 -17.26 7.77 15.99
N MET A 147 -18.24 8.28 16.75
CA MET A 147 -18.87 9.56 16.51
C MET A 147 -17.87 10.72 16.65
N PHE A 148 -16.98 10.67 17.63
CA PHE A 148 -15.92 11.67 17.82
C PHE A 148 -14.92 11.68 16.67
N VAL A 149 -14.46 10.50 16.22
CA VAL A 149 -13.55 10.36 15.05
C VAL A 149 -14.25 10.88 13.78
N ARG A 150 -15.50 10.54 13.55
CA ARG A 150 -16.29 11.08 12.43
C ARG A 150 -16.43 12.60 12.49
N LEU A 151 -16.65 13.18 13.66
CA LEU A 151 -16.72 14.63 13.83
C LEU A 151 -15.35 15.28 13.56
N LEU A 152 -14.27 14.73 14.10
CA LEU A 152 -12.90 15.21 13.85
C LEU A 152 -12.53 15.12 12.37
N SER A 153 -12.91 14.07 11.66
CA SER A 153 -12.62 13.92 10.24
C SER A 153 -13.29 15.00 9.37
N VAL A 154 -14.38 15.61 9.85
CA VAL A 154 -15.09 16.70 9.16
C VAL A 154 -14.55 18.07 9.59
N VAL A 155 -14.32 18.28 10.89
CA VAL A 155 -13.99 19.60 11.45
C VAL A 155 -12.50 19.88 11.44
N ALA A 156 -11.66 18.85 11.59
CA ALA A 156 -10.20 18.95 11.67
C ALA A 156 -9.50 17.75 11.01
N PRO A 157 -9.66 17.56 9.69
CA PRO A 157 -9.16 16.37 8.98
C PRO A 157 -7.63 16.20 9.00
N GLY A 158 -6.90 17.24 9.42
CA GLY A 158 -5.43 17.17 9.59
C GLY A 158 -4.99 16.77 11.00
N THR A 159 -5.90 16.51 11.93
CA THR A 159 -5.53 16.12 13.29
C THR A 159 -5.14 14.65 13.34
N GLY A 160 -3.88 14.34 13.66
CA GLY A 160 -3.41 12.95 13.77
C GLY A 160 -4.16 12.20 14.86
N ALA A 161 -5.00 11.24 14.47
CA ALA A 161 -5.83 10.46 15.39
C ALA A 161 -5.26 9.06 15.68
N LEU A 162 -4.41 8.55 14.82
CA LEU A 162 -3.82 7.22 14.96
C LEU A 162 -2.29 7.32 14.92
N ALA A 163 -1.63 6.95 16.01
CA ALA A 163 -0.20 6.74 16.06
C ALA A 163 0.07 5.22 16.17
N LEU A 164 0.81 4.66 15.22
CA LEU A 164 1.30 3.30 15.34
C LEU A 164 2.62 3.33 16.12
N PRO A 165 2.70 2.68 17.30
CA PRO A 165 3.96 2.60 18.03
C PRO A 165 5.00 1.87 17.18
N PRO A 166 6.25 2.40 17.03
CA PRO A 166 7.28 1.78 16.21
C PRO A 166 7.62 0.34 16.60
N ASP A 167 7.50 -0.01 17.87
CA ASP A 167 7.73 -1.35 18.42
C ASP A 167 6.65 -2.37 18.00
N ALA A 168 5.49 -1.90 17.56
CA ALA A 168 4.44 -2.78 17.06
C ALA A 168 4.70 -3.35 15.65
N VAL A 169 5.67 -2.78 14.89
CA VAL A 169 5.90 -3.19 13.48
C VAL A 169 6.74 -4.46 13.36
N SER A 170 7.58 -4.78 14.35
CA SER A 170 8.46 -5.96 14.30
C SER A 170 8.96 -6.37 15.68
N ARG A 171 9.28 -7.66 15.84
CA ARG A 171 10.03 -8.17 16.99
C ARG A 171 11.55 -7.96 16.86
N ASP A 172 12.03 -7.65 15.65
CA ASP A 172 13.45 -7.36 15.41
C ASP A 172 13.73 -5.87 15.69
N PRO A 173 14.57 -5.55 16.71
CA PRO A 173 14.90 -4.17 17.06
C PRO A 173 15.52 -3.38 15.91
N SER A 174 16.25 -4.04 15.00
CA SER A 174 16.86 -3.38 13.84
C SER A 174 15.82 -2.91 12.83
N VAL A 175 14.73 -3.66 12.67
CA VAL A 175 13.59 -3.28 11.83
C VAL A 175 12.83 -2.12 12.46
N VAL A 176 12.61 -2.16 13.77
CA VAL A 176 11.97 -1.08 14.53
C VAL A 176 12.78 0.22 14.42
N ALA A 177 14.11 0.15 14.61
CA ALA A 177 14.97 1.31 14.49
C ALA A 177 14.96 1.92 13.09
N ARG A 178 15.01 1.10 12.02
CA ARG A 178 14.88 1.57 10.63
C ARG A 178 13.53 2.23 10.36
N TYR A 179 12.44 1.65 10.88
CA TYR A 179 11.10 2.22 10.73
C TYR A 179 11.01 3.59 11.43
N ALA A 180 11.50 3.69 12.68
CA ALA A 180 11.46 4.93 13.45
C ALA A 180 12.33 6.05 12.86
N ALA A 181 13.42 5.68 12.17
CA ALA A 181 14.33 6.64 11.52
C ALA A 181 13.95 6.99 10.08
N ASP A 182 12.93 6.34 9.50
CA ASP A 182 12.56 6.53 8.10
C ASP A 182 11.79 7.85 7.91
N PRO A 183 12.33 8.82 7.15
CA PRO A 183 11.67 10.11 6.94
C PRO A 183 10.39 10.03 6.10
N LEU A 184 10.15 8.92 5.41
CA LEU A 184 8.96 8.68 4.60
C LEU A 184 7.82 8.07 5.42
N VAL A 185 8.11 7.66 6.65
CA VAL A 185 7.12 7.12 7.59
C VAL A 185 6.55 8.25 8.43
N PRO A 186 5.26 8.60 8.28
CA PRO A 186 4.63 9.57 9.15
C PRO A 186 4.39 8.96 10.53
N HIS A 187 4.95 9.56 11.57
CA HIS A 187 4.78 9.10 12.96
C HIS A 187 3.40 9.46 13.55
N LYS A 188 2.62 10.25 12.83
CA LYS A 188 1.21 10.57 13.16
C LYS A 188 0.41 10.51 11.88
N SER A 189 -0.56 9.62 11.80
CA SER A 189 -1.55 9.59 10.73
C SER A 189 -2.75 10.45 11.09
N SER A 190 -3.28 11.17 10.12
CA SER A 190 -4.54 11.90 10.27
C SER A 190 -5.73 10.94 10.38
N PRO A 191 -6.81 11.35 11.05
CA PRO A 191 -8.02 10.55 11.22
C PRO A 191 -8.71 10.27 9.90
#